data_27e7c217d6541889aa2ba58ec7178f42
#
_entry.id   27e7c217d6541889aa2ba58ec7178f42
#
_cell.length_a   1.000
_cell.length_b   1.000
_cell.length_c   1.000
_cell.angle_alpha   90.00
_cell.angle_beta   90.00
_cell.angle_gamma   90.00
#
_symmetry.space_group_name_H-M   'P 1'
#
loop_
_entity.id
_entity.type
_entity.pdbx_description
1 polymer ?
#
loop_
_entity_poly.entity_id
_entity_poly.type
_entity_poly.pdbx_seq_one_letter_code
_entity_poly.pdbx_strand_id
1 'polypeptide(L)'
;TLRQVDHDRFQIIAGERRWRASQLAGLTTIPAYIRTIKDENVMEMALVENIQREDLNAIEIALAYEHLLEKSAMTQEKVAERVGKSRPAIANYLRLLKLPAQVQMALQKKEIDMGHARALLSLDSPSLQLKVFREIQKNDYTVRRVEEVCKQLKNGEDVQSAKKTIAATRRLPEEYNILKDQLSQLFDTKVQMSCNDKGKGKISIPFASEEELEHIMSVLDRMKQQPGE
;
A
#
# COMPACT_ATOMS: atom_id res chain seq x y z
N THR A 1 -14.64 26.43 -14.62
CA THR A 1 -15.58 25.94 -15.63
C THR A 1 -16.99 26.10 -15.12
N LEU A 2 -17.87 26.62 -15.97
CA LEU A 2 -19.27 26.87 -15.67
C LEU A 2 -20.14 26.02 -16.59
N ARG A 3 -21.36 25.69 -16.14
CA ARG A 3 -22.45 25.27 -17.02
C ARG A 3 -23.56 26.30 -16.96
N GLN A 4 -24.23 26.48 -18.07
CA GLN A 4 -25.43 27.30 -18.14
C GLN A 4 -26.61 26.47 -17.63
N VAL A 5 -27.32 26.96 -16.61
CA VAL A 5 -28.52 26.34 -16.04
C VAL A 5 -29.77 27.01 -16.61
N ASP A 6 -29.70 28.32 -16.84
CA ASP A 6 -30.76 29.14 -17.38
C ASP A 6 -30.13 30.29 -18.19
N HIS A 7 -30.95 31.16 -18.87
CA HIS A 7 -30.48 32.16 -19.78
C HIS A 7 -29.37 33.09 -19.16
N ASP A 8 -29.47 33.41 -17.87
CA ASP A 8 -28.52 34.25 -17.14
C ASP A 8 -27.95 33.60 -15.86
N ARG A 9 -28.15 32.30 -15.67
CA ARG A 9 -27.66 31.58 -14.49
C ARG A 9 -26.66 30.52 -14.85
N PHE A 10 -25.52 30.58 -14.15
CA PHE A 10 -24.42 29.64 -14.35
C PHE A 10 -24.12 28.94 -13.04
N GLN A 11 -23.85 27.66 -13.14
CA GLN A 11 -23.38 26.83 -12.01
C GLN A 11 -21.88 26.55 -12.16
N ILE A 12 -21.14 26.73 -11.07
CA ILE A 12 -19.71 26.40 -11.03
C ILE A 12 -19.57 24.89 -10.96
N ILE A 13 -18.93 24.28 -11.97
CA ILE A 13 -18.57 22.86 -11.98
C ILE A 13 -17.20 22.67 -11.34
N ALA A 14 -16.23 23.53 -11.71
CA ALA A 14 -14.86 23.46 -11.24
C ALA A 14 -14.26 24.88 -11.13
N GLY A 15 -13.36 25.07 -10.13
CA GLY A 15 -12.67 26.34 -9.91
C GLY A 15 -13.29 27.22 -8.83
N GLU A 16 -14.01 26.66 -7.85
CA GLU A 16 -14.63 27.39 -6.75
C GLU A 16 -13.59 28.22 -5.95
N ARG A 17 -12.39 27.67 -5.71
CA ARG A 17 -11.31 28.40 -5.02
C ARG A 17 -10.87 29.65 -5.78
N ARG A 18 -10.78 29.58 -7.12
CA ARG A 18 -10.46 30.75 -7.97
C ARG A 18 -11.58 31.78 -7.93
N TRP A 19 -12.83 31.36 -7.96
CA TRP A 19 -13.98 32.25 -7.82
C TRP A 19 -13.97 32.97 -6.47
N ARG A 20 -13.77 32.25 -5.36
CA ARG A 20 -13.66 32.85 -4.02
C ARG A 20 -12.48 33.83 -3.92
N ALA A 21 -11.33 33.48 -4.45
CA ALA A 21 -10.15 34.33 -4.48
C ALA A 21 -10.40 35.61 -5.30
N SER A 22 -11.12 35.52 -6.42
CA SER A 22 -11.50 36.68 -7.24
C SER A 22 -12.41 37.64 -6.49
N GLN A 23 -13.38 37.10 -5.72
CA GLN A 23 -14.25 37.93 -4.87
C GLN A 23 -13.45 38.67 -3.79
N LEU A 24 -12.51 37.94 -3.13
CA LEU A 24 -11.63 38.56 -2.13
C LEU A 24 -10.71 39.65 -2.73
N ALA A 25 -10.31 39.48 -3.98
CA ALA A 25 -9.49 40.43 -4.72
C ALA A 25 -10.31 41.58 -5.31
N GLY A 26 -11.64 41.63 -5.09
CA GLY A 26 -12.52 42.70 -5.59
C GLY A 26 -12.73 42.72 -7.10
N LEU A 27 -12.45 41.60 -7.79
CA LEU A 27 -12.64 41.52 -9.24
C LEU A 27 -14.13 41.38 -9.58
N THR A 28 -14.60 42.23 -10.48
CA THR A 28 -16.00 42.21 -10.93
C THR A 28 -16.29 41.16 -11.97
N THR A 29 -15.28 40.72 -12.72
CA THR A 29 -15.38 39.68 -13.76
C THR A 29 -14.15 38.79 -13.75
N ILE A 30 -14.33 37.52 -14.11
CA ILE A 30 -13.25 36.55 -14.30
C ILE A 30 -13.49 35.77 -15.58
N PRO A 31 -12.43 35.38 -16.32
CA PRO A 31 -12.59 34.53 -17.48
C PRO A 31 -13.05 33.13 -17.07
N ALA A 32 -14.09 32.62 -17.71
CA ALA A 32 -14.66 31.33 -17.40
C ALA A 32 -14.98 30.54 -18.68
N TYR A 33 -14.78 29.24 -18.62
CA TYR A 33 -15.20 28.32 -19.68
C TYR A 33 -16.66 27.93 -19.43
N ILE A 34 -17.55 28.26 -20.36
CA ILE A 34 -18.96 27.86 -20.32
C ILE A 34 -19.11 26.59 -21.17
N ARG A 35 -19.63 25.52 -20.58
CA ARG A 35 -19.91 24.26 -21.28
C ARG A 35 -21.41 23.99 -21.28
N THR A 36 -21.95 23.66 -22.43
CA THR A 36 -23.30 23.13 -22.60
C THR A 36 -23.25 21.61 -22.38
N ILE A 37 -23.44 21.17 -21.16
CA ILE A 37 -23.31 19.77 -20.76
C ILE A 37 -24.66 19.31 -20.20
N LYS A 38 -25.14 18.13 -20.60
CA LYS A 38 -26.30 17.49 -19.97
C LYS A 38 -26.01 17.17 -18.50
N ASP A 39 -27.01 17.20 -17.63
CA ASP A 39 -26.84 17.04 -16.17
C ASP A 39 -26.04 15.80 -15.76
N GLU A 40 -26.27 14.69 -16.43
CA GLU A 40 -25.57 13.44 -16.19
C GLU A 40 -24.04 13.52 -16.41
N ASN A 41 -23.62 14.26 -17.44
CA ASN A 41 -22.19 14.43 -17.77
C ASN A 41 -21.47 15.43 -16.85
N VAL A 42 -22.19 16.35 -16.20
CA VAL A 42 -21.59 17.33 -15.27
C VAL A 42 -21.10 16.64 -14.01
N MET A 43 -21.95 15.80 -13.42
CA MET A 43 -21.62 15.05 -12.19
C MET A 43 -20.47 14.09 -12.42
N GLU A 44 -20.46 13.45 -13.59
CA GLU A 44 -19.39 12.57 -14.02
C GLU A 44 -18.05 13.30 -14.15
N MET A 45 -18.01 14.45 -14.82
CA MET A 45 -16.79 15.25 -14.98
C MET A 45 -16.24 15.75 -13.63
N ALA A 46 -17.12 16.19 -12.72
CA ALA A 46 -16.72 16.62 -11.40
C ALA A 46 -16.13 15.43 -10.58
N LEU A 47 -16.70 14.24 -10.75
CA LEU A 47 -16.22 13.04 -10.07
C LEU A 47 -14.85 12.60 -10.61
N VAL A 48 -14.68 12.62 -11.94
CA VAL A 48 -13.38 12.29 -12.58
C VAL A 48 -12.31 13.31 -12.19
N GLU A 49 -12.63 14.62 -12.14
CA GLU A 49 -11.70 15.64 -11.66
C GLU A 49 -11.29 15.36 -10.20
N ASN A 50 -12.27 15.03 -9.35
CA ASN A 50 -12.00 14.74 -7.95
C ASN A 50 -11.11 13.49 -7.77
N ILE A 51 -11.30 12.45 -8.59
CA ILE A 51 -10.45 11.23 -8.59
C ILE A 51 -8.99 11.54 -8.96
N GLN A 52 -8.74 12.59 -9.76
CA GLN A 52 -7.40 12.99 -10.16
C GLN A 52 -6.65 13.82 -9.09
N ARG A 53 -7.26 14.06 -7.94
CA ARG A 53 -6.58 14.73 -6.82
C ARG A 53 -5.53 13.79 -6.22
N GLU A 54 -4.38 14.36 -5.88
CA GLU A 54 -3.22 13.60 -5.35
C GLU A 54 -3.40 13.16 -3.89
N ASP A 55 -4.39 13.71 -3.18
CA ASP A 55 -4.60 13.53 -1.74
C ASP A 55 -5.61 12.42 -1.38
N LEU A 56 -6.24 11.75 -2.36
CA LEU A 56 -7.21 10.70 -2.11
C LEU A 56 -6.56 9.40 -1.62
N ASN A 57 -7.18 8.77 -0.62
CA ASN A 57 -6.78 7.43 -0.20
C ASN A 57 -7.38 6.34 -1.11
N ALA A 58 -6.84 5.12 -1.00
CA ALA A 58 -7.23 4.01 -1.89
C ALA A 58 -8.72 3.62 -1.80
N ILE A 59 -9.34 3.78 -0.63
CA ILE A 59 -10.77 3.48 -0.43
C ILE A 59 -11.63 4.59 -1.02
N GLU A 60 -11.25 5.86 -0.88
CA GLU A 60 -11.95 6.98 -1.53
C GLU A 60 -11.94 6.85 -3.05
N ILE A 61 -10.80 6.46 -3.63
CA ILE A 61 -10.70 6.18 -5.07
C ILE A 61 -11.61 5.02 -5.45
N ALA A 62 -11.66 3.95 -4.66
CA ALA A 62 -12.52 2.79 -4.92
C ALA A 62 -14.01 3.16 -4.88
N LEU A 63 -14.44 3.94 -3.89
CA LEU A 63 -15.81 4.44 -3.78
C LEU A 63 -16.17 5.37 -4.95
N ALA A 64 -15.25 6.21 -5.39
CA ALA A 64 -15.47 7.07 -6.54
C ALA A 64 -15.64 6.28 -7.84
N TYR A 65 -14.88 5.19 -8.03
CA TYR A 65 -15.08 4.28 -9.16
C TYR A 65 -16.41 3.53 -9.09
N GLU A 66 -16.80 3.05 -7.91
CA GLU A 66 -18.10 2.41 -7.69
C GLU A 66 -19.24 3.38 -8.05
N HIS A 67 -19.16 4.62 -7.57
CA HIS A 67 -20.15 5.65 -7.86
C HIS A 67 -20.25 5.97 -9.37
N LEU A 68 -19.10 6.02 -10.08
CA LEU A 68 -19.11 6.19 -11.54
C LEU A 68 -19.81 5.04 -12.26
N LEU A 69 -19.58 3.80 -11.84
CA LEU A 69 -20.22 2.62 -12.42
C LEU A 69 -21.73 2.61 -12.21
N GLU A 70 -22.18 2.93 -10.99
CA GLU A 70 -23.60 2.90 -10.62
C GLU A 70 -24.40 4.05 -11.25
N LYS A 71 -23.88 5.28 -11.14
CA LYS A 71 -24.63 6.48 -11.58
C LYS A 71 -24.61 6.70 -13.07
N SER A 72 -23.50 6.35 -13.74
CA SER A 72 -23.35 6.60 -15.18
C SER A 72 -23.61 5.35 -16.02
N ALA A 73 -24.05 4.24 -15.42
CA ALA A 73 -24.23 2.93 -16.08
C ALA A 73 -23.04 2.54 -16.98
N MET A 74 -21.82 2.94 -16.58
CA MET A 74 -20.60 2.69 -17.33
C MET A 74 -20.05 1.29 -17.08
N THR A 75 -19.37 0.75 -18.07
CA THR A 75 -18.52 -0.44 -17.88
C THR A 75 -17.19 -0.07 -17.25
N GLN A 76 -16.52 -1.04 -16.61
CA GLN A 76 -15.18 -0.81 -16.04
C GLN A 76 -14.16 -0.36 -17.09
N GLU A 77 -14.33 -0.78 -18.35
CA GLU A 77 -13.51 -0.36 -19.49
C GLU A 77 -13.67 1.14 -19.75
N LYS A 78 -14.90 1.63 -19.81
CA LYS A 78 -15.18 3.06 -20.03
C LYS A 78 -14.68 3.92 -18.88
N VAL A 79 -14.83 3.48 -17.62
CA VAL A 79 -14.27 4.18 -16.48
C VAL A 79 -12.75 4.22 -16.58
N ALA A 80 -12.10 3.10 -16.92
CA ALA A 80 -10.65 3.02 -17.07
C ALA A 80 -10.12 4.00 -18.13
N GLU A 81 -10.76 4.05 -19.29
CA GLU A 81 -10.44 5.00 -20.36
C GLU A 81 -10.56 6.46 -19.91
N ARG A 82 -11.67 6.79 -19.22
CA ARG A 82 -11.95 8.15 -18.73
C ARG A 82 -10.96 8.67 -17.69
N VAL A 83 -10.51 7.80 -16.78
CA VAL A 83 -9.56 8.16 -15.72
C VAL A 83 -8.09 7.91 -16.10
N GLY A 84 -7.82 7.42 -17.32
CA GLY A 84 -6.46 7.14 -17.79
C GLY A 84 -5.79 5.99 -17.06
N LYS A 85 -6.55 4.97 -16.63
CA LYS A 85 -6.05 3.78 -15.94
C LYS A 85 -6.39 2.51 -16.73
N SER A 86 -5.73 1.39 -16.39
CA SER A 86 -6.08 0.10 -16.97
C SER A 86 -7.33 -0.49 -16.29
N ARG A 87 -8.14 -1.27 -17.03
CA ARG A 87 -9.30 -2.01 -16.46
C ARG A 87 -8.92 -2.86 -15.24
N PRO A 88 -7.80 -3.62 -15.24
CA PRO A 88 -7.36 -4.35 -14.06
C PRO A 88 -7.08 -3.45 -12.84
N ALA A 89 -6.61 -2.23 -13.04
CA ALA A 89 -6.42 -1.28 -11.95
C ALA A 89 -7.76 -0.90 -11.32
N ILE A 90 -8.77 -0.56 -12.12
CA ILE A 90 -10.13 -0.26 -11.64
C ILE A 90 -10.70 -1.45 -10.87
N ALA A 91 -10.61 -2.66 -11.42
CA ALA A 91 -11.08 -3.88 -10.76
C ALA A 91 -10.39 -4.12 -9.40
N ASN A 92 -9.09 -3.85 -9.31
CA ASN A 92 -8.34 -3.99 -8.05
C ASN A 92 -8.80 -2.99 -6.98
N TYR A 93 -9.09 -1.73 -7.35
CA TYR A 93 -9.66 -0.75 -6.43
C TYR A 93 -11.05 -1.17 -5.95
N LEU A 94 -11.95 -1.56 -6.85
CA LEU A 94 -13.31 -2.00 -6.51
C LEU A 94 -13.30 -3.22 -5.57
N ARG A 95 -12.35 -4.14 -5.73
CA ARG A 95 -12.21 -5.29 -4.84
C ARG A 95 -11.89 -4.89 -3.40
N LEU A 96 -11.25 -3.74 -3.15
CA LEU A 96 -10.95 -3.28 -1.79
C LEU A 96 -12.22 -3.05 -0.96
N LEU A 97 -13.33 -2.67 -1.60
CA LEU A 97 -14.61 -2.46 -0.94
C LEU A 97 -15.24 -3.76 -0.40
N LYS A 98 -14.74 -4.93 -0.86
CA LYS A 98 -15.16 -6.25 -0.36
C LYS A 98 -14.43 -6.68 0.92
N LEU A 99 -13.41 -5.95 1.34
CA LEU A 99 -12.69 -6.23 2.57
C LEU A 99 -13.54 -5.87 3.80
N PRO A 100 -13.33 -6.54 4.94
CA PRO A 100 -13.94 -6.14 6.21
C PRO A 100 -13.65 -4.67 6.56
N ALA A 101 -14.61 -3.98 7.16
CA ALA A 101 -14.51 -2.55 7.47
C ALA A 101 -13.23 -2.18 8.27
N GLN A 102 -12.80 -3.04 9.19
CA GLN A 102 -11.56 -2.82 9.96
C GLN A 102 -10.32 -2.75 9.05
N VAL A 103 -10.25 -3.60 8.02
CA VAL A 103 -9.15 -3.63 7.07
C VAL A 103 -9.19 -2.40 6.15
N GLN A 104 -10.40 -2.00 5.72
CA GLN A 104 -10.59 -0.79 4.94
C GLN A 104 -10.14 0.46 5.72
N MET A 105 -10.52 0.56 7.00
CA MET A 105 -10.10 1.67 7.87
C MET A 105 -8.58 1.72 8.06
N ALA A 106 -7.93 0.57 8.25
CA ALA A 106 -6.48 0.50 8.37
C ALA A 106 -5.76 0.94 7.07
N LEU A 107 -6.33 0.58 5.91
CA LEU A 107 -5.81 1.04 4.62
C LEU A 107 -5.99 2.55 4.43
N GLN A 108 -7.12 3.13 4.86
CA GLN A 108 -7.35 4.59 4.86
C GLN A 108 -6.33 5.33 5.73
N LYS A 109 -6.04 4.80 6.91
CA LYS A 109 -5.07 5.36 7.87
C LYS A 109 -3.62 5.10 7.49
N LYS A 110 -3.36 4.39 6.39
CA LYS A 110 -2.04 3.97 5.94
C LYS A 110 -1.31 3.07 6.96
N GLU A 111 -2.05 2.37 7.82
CA GLU A 111 -1.50 1.36 8.74
C GLU A 111 -1.09 0.09 7.99
N ILE A 112 -1.69 -0.15 6.82
CA ILE A 112 -1.33 -1.21 5.88
C ILE A 112 -1.29 -0.67 4.45
N ASP A 113 -0.51 -1.31 3.58
CA ASP A 113 -0.38 -0.94 2.17
C ASP A 113 -1.39 -1.68 1.28
N MET A 114 -1.56 -1.17 0.06
CA MET A 114 -2.36 -1.82 -1.01
C MET A 114 -1.93 -3.27 -1.28
N GLY A 115 -0.65 -3.60 -1.10
CA GLY A 115 -0.12 -4.95 -1.24
C GLY A 115 -0.72 -5.89 -0.19
N HIS A 116 -0.75 -5.50 1.07
CA HIS A 116 -1.38 -6.23 2.18
C HIS A 116 -2.88 -6.47 1.91
N ALA A 117 -3.59 -5.39 1.52
CA ALA A 117 -5.02 -5.48 1.21
C ALA A 117 -5.32 -6.46 0.06
N ARG A 118 -4.51 -6.45 -1.01
CA ARG A 118 -4.66 -7.41 -2.13
C ARG A 118 -4.36 -8.85 -1.72
N ALA A 119 -3.35 -9.06 -0.88
CA ALA A 119 -3.06 -10.39 -0.34
C ALA A 119 -4.24 -10.92 0.48
N LEU A 120 -4.83 -10.10 1.35
CA LEU A 120 -6.01 -10.46 2.14
C LEU A 120 -7.23 -10.78 1.28
N LEU A 121 -7.44 -10.06 0.16
CA LEU A 121 -8.51 -10.34 -0.81
C LEU A 121 -8.37 -11.70 -1.50
N SER A 122 -7.24 -12.36 -1.38
CA SER A 122 -7.06 -13.71 -1.87
C SER A 122 -7.80 -14.75 -1.02
N LEU A 123 -8.13 -14.45 0.23
CA LEU A 123 -8.88 -15.31 1.14
C LEU A 123 -10.38 -15.10 0.95
N ASP A 124 -11.14 -16.19 0.84
CA ASP A 124 -12.60 -16.13 0.57
C ASP A 124 -13.41 -15.84 1.83
N SER A 125 -12.84 -16.08 3.03
CA SER A 125 -13.55 -15.90 4.30
C SER A 125 -13.18 -14.57 4.97
N PRO A 126 -14.16 -13.69 5.25
CA PRO A 126 -13.94 -12.46 6.01
C PRO A 126 -13.34 -12.72 7.41
N SER A 127 -13.66 -13.84 8.04
CA SER A 127 -13.11 -14.22 9.33
C SER A 127 -11.61 -14.55 9.25
N LEU A 128 -11.16 -15.20 8.17
CA LEU A 128 -9.75 -15.46 7.91
C LEU A 128 -9.01 -14.17 7.56
N GLN A 129 -9.62 -13.29 6.75
CA GLN A 129 -9.05 -11.97 6.45
C GLN A 129 -8.78 -11.19 7.73
N LEU A 130 -9.73 -11.15 8.67
CA LEU A 130 -9.56 -10.47 9.95
C LEU A 130 -8.51 -11.13 10.86
N LYS A 131 -8.43 -12.48 10.85
CA LYS A 131 -7.38 -13.18 11.61
C LYS A 131 -5.99 -12.82 11.10
N VAL A 132 -5.78 -12.88 9.79
CA VAL A 132 -4.49 -12.51 9.19
C VAL A 132 -4.20 -11.02 9.38
N PHE A 133 -5.19 -10.16 9.26
CA PHE A 133 -5.05 -8.72 9.52
C PHE A 133 -4.53 -8.42 10.94
N ARG A 134 -5.08 -9.08 11.97
CA ARG A 134 -4.58 -8.94 13.36
C ARG A 134 -3.13 -9.40 13.50
N GLU A 135 -2.72 -10.43 12.74
CA GLU A 135 -1.34 -10.89 12.72
C GLU A 135 -0.40 -9.89 12.04
N ILE A 136 -0.88 -9.21 10.98
CA ILE A 136 -0.13 -8.11 10.33
C ILE A 136 0.15 -7.02 11.35
N GLN A 137 -0.89 -6.55 12.06
CA GLN A 137 -0.74 -5.48 13.06
C GLN A 137 0.13 -5.86 14.24
N LYS A 138 0.07 -7.14 14.68
CA LYS A 138 0.84 -7.61 15.83
C LYS A 138 2.32 -7.81 15.55
N ASN A 139 2.68 -8.24 14.33
CA ASN A 139 4.02 -8.72 14.00
C ASN A 139 4.68 -7.94 12.86
N ASP A 140 4.05 -6.86 12.42
CA ASP A 140 4.56 -5.98 11.36
C ASP A 140 4.96 -6.75 10.08
N TYR A 141 4.06 -7.61 9.60
CA TYR A 141 4.35 -8.46 8.44
C TYR A 141 4.55 -7.66 7.17
N THR A 142 5.59 -7.98 6.42
CA THR A 142 5.78 -7.45 5.06
C THR A 142 4.73 -8.03 4.11
N VAL A 143 4.47 -7.34 2.99
CA VAL A 143 3.53 -7.79 1.94
C VAL A 143 3.81 -9.23 1.50
N ARG A 144 5.09 -9.56 1.20
CA ARG A 144 5.50 -10.92 0.80
C ARG A 144 5.14 -11.95 1.84
N ARG A 145 5.30 -11.58 3.12
CA ARG A 145 4.96 -12.46 4.23
C ARG A 145 3.47 -12.75 4.29
N VAL A 146 2.64 -11.73 4.10
CA VAL A 146 1.19 -11.86 4.07
C VAL A 146 0.74 -12.72 2.88
N GLU A 147 1.34 -12.55 1.71
CA GLU A 147 1.09 -13.38 0.53
C GLU A 147 1.37 -14.86 0.80
N GLU A 148 2.50 -15.19 1.46
CA GLU A 148 2.86 -16.55 1.86
C GLU A 148 1.83 -17.16 2.82
N VAL A 149 1.47 -16.41 3.89
CA VAL A 149 0.46 -16.83 4.86
C VAL A 149 -0.89 -17.09 4.19
N CYS A 150 -1.35 -16.15 3.33
CA CYS A 150 -2.59 -16.32 2.60
C CYS A 150 -2.57 -17.54 1.67
N LYS A 151 -1.43 -17.82 1.02
CA LYS A 151 -1.26 -19.00 0.17
C LYS A 151 -1.35 -20.30 0.96
N GLN A 152 -0.72 -20.39 2.14
CA GLN A 152 -0.77 -21.55 3.02
C GLN A 152 -2.18 -21.82 3.53
N LEU A 153 -2.90 -20.77 3.94
CA LEU A 153 -4.28 -20.88 4.39
C LEU A 153 -5.24 -21.35 3.29
N LYS A 154 -4.99 -20.99 2.04
CA LYS A 154 -5.73 -21.52 0.89
C LYS A 154 -5.50 -23.02 0.68
N ASN A 155 -4.32 -23.51 1.00
CA ASN A 155 -3.96 -24.94 0.89
C ASN A 155 -4.49 -25.76 2.06
N GLY A 156 -5.31 -25.18 2.95
CA GLY A 156 -5.94 -25.90 4.07
C GLY A 156 -5.07 -25.99 5.34
N GLU A 157 -3.96 -25.24 5.40
CA GLU A 157 -3.15 -25.14 6.61
C GLU A 157 -3.79 -24.15 7.59
N ASP A 158 -3.72 -24.44 8.90
CA ASP A 158 -4.24 -23.52 9.92
C ASP A 158 -3.26 -22.33 10.13
N VAL A 159 -3.77 -21.15 10.54
CA VAL A 159 -2.96 -19.94 10.80
C VAL A 159 -1.81 -20.23 11.77
N GLN A 160 -2.01 -21.12 12.73
CA GLN A 160 -0.96 -21.55 13.67
C GLN A 160 0.08 -22.48 13.03
N SER A 161 -0.32 -23.33 12.10
CA SER A 161 0.58 -24.19 11.33
C SER A 161 1.43 -23.40 10.37
N ALA A 162 0.82 -22.43 9.67
CA ALA A 162 1.51 -21.46 8.81
C ALA A 162 2.60 -20.67 9.59
N LYS A 163 2.36 -20.33 10.86
CA LYS A 163 3.38 -19.75 11.73
C LYS A 163 4.51 -20.72 12.07
N LYS A 164 4.19 -22.00 12.35
CA LYS A 164 5.19 -23.01 12.72
C LYS A 164 6.09 -23.42 11.55
N THR A 165 5.53 -23.61 10.37
CA THR A 165 6.29 -23.97 9.16
C THR A 165 7.30 -22.88 8.81
N ILE A 166 6.98 -21.63 9.05
CA ILE A 166 7.82 -20.48 8.74
C ILE A 166 8.81 -20.17 9.88
N ALA A 167 8.46 -20.50 11.12
CA ALA A 167 9.43 -20.52 12.23
C ALA A 167 10.44 -21.66 12.07
N ALA A 168 10.04 -22.78 11.46
CA ALA A 168 10.94 -23.88 11.14
C ALA A 168 11.90 -23.58 9.99
N THR A 169 11.46 -22.84 8.96
CA THR A 169 12.34 -22.33 7.88
C THR A 169 13.32 -21.24 8.36
N ARG A 170 13.12 -20.70 9.57
CA ARG A 170 14.04 -19.75 10.24
C ARG A 170 14.96 -20.39 11.26
N ARG A 171 14.84 -21.68 11.57
CA ARG A 171 15.84 -22.35 12.40
C ARG A 171 17.07 -22.59 11.54
N LEU A 172 18.05 -21.71 11.70
CA LEU A 172 19.40 -21.96 11.25
C LEU A 172 19.87 -23.32 11.79
N PRO A 173 20.54 -24.19 11.01
CA PRO A 173 21.25 -25.34 11.54
C PRO A 173 22.09 -24.94 12.76
N GLU A 174 22.26 -25.83 13.71
CA GLU A 174 22.98 -25.52 14.96
C GLU A 174 24.38 -24.89 14.71
N GLU A 175 25.05 -25.36 13.67
CA GLU A 175 26.34 -24.85 13.20
C GLU A 175 26.32 -23.32 12.90
N TYR A 176 25.23 -22.84 12.28
CA TYR A 176 25.08 -21.41 11.99
C TYR A 176 24.71 -20.59 13.23
N ASN A 177 24.08 -21.19 14.26
CA ASN A 177 23.84 -20.50 15.52
C ASN A 177 25.16 -20.24 16.27
N ILE A 178 26.08 -21.22 16.28
CA ILE A 178 27.42 -21.05 16.85
C ILE A 178 28.17 -19.93 16.12
N LEU A 179 28.16 -19.94 14.79
CA LEU A 179 28.80 -18.88 13.99
C LEU A 179 28.16 -17.51 14.23
N LYS A 180 26.85 -17.43 14.35
CA LYS A 180 26.12 -16.18 14.67
C LYS A 180 26.55 -15.64 16.03
N ASP A 181 26.67 -16.51 17.04
CA ASP A 181 27.08 -16.10 18.39
C ASP A 181 28.55 -15.64 18.43
N GLN A 182 29.43 -16.33 17.71
CA GLN A 182 30.83 -15.90 17.53
C GLN A 182 30.94 -14.54 16.84
N LEU A 183 30.16 -14.31 15.76
CA LEU A 183 30.14 -13.03 15.07
C LEU A 183 29.54 -11.92 15.96
N SER A 184 28.55 -12.26 16.78
CA SER A 184 27.96 -11.27 17.70
C SER A 184 28.93 -10.86 18.80
N GLN A 185 29.77 -11.78 19.29
CA GLN A 185 30.87 -11.48 20.23
C GLN A 185 31.97 -10.66 19.58
N LEU A 186 32.31 -10.97 18.32
CA LEU A 186 33.40 -10.32 17.59
C LEU A 186 33.07 -8.85 17.28
N PHE A 187 31.83 -8.55 16.92
CA PHE A 187 31.37 -7.20 16.55
C PHE A 187 30.72 -6.44 17.70
N ASP A 188 30.62 -7.04 18.88
CA ASP A 188 29.95 -6.51 20.07
C ASP A 188 28.53 -5.98 19.77
N THR A 189 27.84 -6.65 18.82
CA THR A 189 26.47 -6.32 18.41
C THR A 189 25.69 -7.55 18.01
N LYS A 190 24.35 -7.50 18.07
CA LYS A 190 23.48 -8.64 17.78
C LYS A 190 23.42 -8.94 16.27
N VAL A 191 24.30 -9.80 15.77
CA VAL A 191 24.32 -10.23 14.38
C VAL A 191 23.07 -11.06 14.05
N GLN A 192 22.44 -10.72 12.92
CA GLN A 192 21.31 -11.48 12.37
C GLN A 192 21.79 -12.28 11.16
N MET A 193 21.45 -13.57 11.15
CA MET A 193 21.80 -14.48 10.07
C MET A 193 20.56 -15.21 9.56
N SER A 194 20.39 -15.31 8.26
CA SER A 194 19.31 -16.05 7.62
C SER A 194 19.87 -16.88 6.48
N CYS A 195 19.41 -18.13 6.37
CA CYS A 195 19.80 -19.04 5.30
C CYS A 195 18.56 -19.78 4.80
N ASN A 196 18.52 -20.10 3.50
CA ASN A 196 17.51 -20.96 2.92
C ASN A 196 18.06 -22.39 2.72
N ASP A 197 17.17 -23.36 2.42
CA ASP A 197 17.50 -24.77 2.22
C ASP A 197 18.51 -25.04 1.07
N LYS A 198 18.76 -24.02 0.23
CA LYS A 198 19.72 -24.06 -0.89
C LYS A 198 21.08 -23.44 -0.52
N GLY A 199 21.33 -23.14 0.77
CA GLY A 199 22.58 -22.57 1.25
C GLY A 199 22.78 -21.08 0.94
N LYS A 200 21.78 -20.38 0.33
CA LYS A 200 21.84 -18.94 0.12
C LYS A 200 21.33 -18.23 1.37
N GLY A 201 22.10 -17.29 1.88
CA GLY A 201 21.77 -16.56 3.09
C GLY A 201 22.18 -15.09 3.08
N LYS A 202 21.86 -14.42 4.18
CA LYS A 202 22.24 -13.04 4.43
C LYS A 202 22.71 -12.91 5.87
N ILE A 203 23.82 -12.22 6.09
CA ILE A 203 24.30 -11.79 7.38
C ILE A 203 24.03 -10.28 7.48
N SER A 204 23.41 -9.83 8.56
CA SER A 204 23.15 -8.42 8.83
C SER A 204 23.72 -8.06 10.19
N ILE A 205 24.52 -7.01 10.22
CA ILE A 205 25.14 -6.47 11.41
C ILE A 205 24.49 -5.09 11.64
N PRO A 206 23.54 -4.96 12.57
CA PRO A 206 22.92 -3.67 12.87
C PRO A 206 23.89 -2.79 13.66
N PHE A 207 23.84 -1.50 13.44
CA PHE A 207 24.55 -0.48 14.21
C PHE A 207 23.59 0.68 14.52
N ALA A 208 23.74 1.33 15.66
CA ALA A 208 22.88 2.41 16.14
C ALA A 208 23.60 3.77 16.11
N SER A 209 24.93 3.79 15.96
CA SER A 209 25.74 5.00 15.89
C SER A 209 26.87 4.88 14.87
N GLU A 210 27.45 6.02 14.50
CA GLU A 210 28.60 6.09 13.60
C GLU A 210 29.85 5.44 14.23
N GLU A 211 30.00 5.56 15.54
CA GLU A 211 31.06 4.94 16.32
C GLU A 211 31.01 3.40 16.28
N GLU A 212 29.80 2.83 16.38
CA GLU A 212 29.60 1.38 16.22
C GLU A 212 29.93 0.91 14.79
N LEU A 213 29.59 1.69 13.77
CA LEU A 213 29.95 1.39 12.40
C LEU A 213 31.47 1.41 12.20
N GLU A 214 32.18 2.42 12.73
CA GLU A 214 33.64 2.50 12.69
C GLU A 214 34.32 1.32 13.41
N HIS A 215 33.76 0.90 14.55
CA HIS A 215 34.21 -0.29 15.25
C HIS A 215 34.08 -1.55 14.38
N ILE A 216 32.92 -1.77 13.76
CA ILE A 216 32.67 -2.91 12.85
C ILE A 216 33.68 -2.89 11.69
N MET A 217 33.90 -1.74 11.07
CA MET A 217 34.85 -1.58 9.97
C MET A 217 36.29 -1.89 10.42
N SER A 218 36.69 -1.43 11.59
CA SER A 218 38.05 -1.68 12.15
C SER A 218 38.29 -3.18 12.43
N VAL A 219 37.24 -3.89 12.86
CA VAL A 219 37.31 -5.35 13.08
C VAL A 219 37.46 -6.08 11.74
N LEU A 220 36.69 -5.69 10.72
CA LEU A 220 36.80 -6.27 9.36
C LEU A 220 38.16 -6.02 8.73
N ASP A 221 38.76 -4.85 8.91
CA ASP A 221 40.08 -4.54 8.38
C ASP A 221 41.20 -5.32 9.09
N ARG A 222 41.09 -5.55 10.42
CA ARG A 222 42.01 -6.43 11.16
C ARG A 222 41.95 -7.87 10.67
N MET A 223 40.75 -8.39 10.34
CA MET A 223 40.61 -9.73 9.78
C MET A 223 41.23 -9.87 8.39
N LYS A 224 41.21 -8.81 7.57
CA LYS A 224 41.90 -8.81 6.26
C LYS A 224 43.43 -8.86 6.36
N GLN A 225 44.00 -8.35 7.44
CA GLN A 225 45.44 -8.31 7.64
C GLN A 225 46.05 -9.58 8.26
N GLN A 226 45.21 -10.54 8.67
CA GLN A 226 45.61 -11.88 9.06
C GLN A 226 45.22 -12.85 7.93
N PRO A 227 46.09 -13.10 6.91
CA PRO A 227 45.85 -14.17 5.98
C PRO A 227 45.99 -15.49 6.78
N GLY A 228 44.90 -16.30 6.75
CA GLY A 228 44.84 -17.57 7.47
C GLY A 228 46.06 -18.42 7.22
N GLU A 229 46.62 -18.95 8.30
CA GLU A 229 47.47 -20.16 8.28
C GLU A 229 46.63 -21.39 7.88
#